data_33a41dbd7e844eb2d3395edc2a16564f
#
_entry.id   33a41dbd7e844eb2d3395edc2a16564f
#
_cell.length_a   1.000
_cell.length_b   1.000
_cell.length_c   1.000
_cell.angle_alpha   90.00
_cell.angle_beta   90.00
_cell.angle_gamma   90.00
#
_symmetry.space_group_name_H-M   'P 1'
#
loop_
_entity.id
_entity.type
_entity.pdbx_description
1 polymer ?
#
loop_
_entity_poly.entity_id
_entity_poly.type
_entity_poly.pdbx_seq_one_letter_code
_entity_poly.pdbx_strand_id
1 'polypeptide(L)'
;PGILNALLYEASEFIETQSFSILPRREAMRALELQRDQLIASDDVVASQVAEMDVALNELGDGQFCMGEYHYSLVVFGQEGEDSVADAGRRAAQAIGAVGEASSLQMSPVDLVADAAWFAQMPGNWRWRPREAKLSSRAFAALASGHNFARGKRDGNPWGEALTLLRTPSGQPFYLNLHSSPEGEDSGDQKLPGNTLIIGSTGVGKTTLEMFLLTLTRKWDPAPRLVLFDLDRGCEIAIRALGGRYFTLEAGKPTGCNPLQREPTPARVQFWEQLIRTCIETPSLPLLPADER
;
A
#
# COMPACT_ATOMS: atom_id res chain seq x y z
N PRO A 1 -13.91 3.02 -4.38
CA PRO A 1 -13.81 1.56 -4.34
C PRO A 1 -12.43 1.18 -3.81
N GLY A 2 -12.37 0.10 -3.01
CA GLY A 2 -11.11 -0.40 -2.48
C GLY A 2 -10.70 0.10 -1.09
N ILE A 3 -11.51 0.87 -0.41
CA ILE A 3 -11.23 1.35 0.96
C ILE A 3 -11.00 0.16 1.92
N LEU A 4 -11.72 -0.93 1.75
CA LEU A 4 -11.61 -2.13 2.58
C LEU A 4 -10.56 -3.15 2.07
N ASN A 5 -9.80 -2.83 1.03
CA ASN A 5 -8.77 -3.73 0.50
C ASN A 5 -7.66 -4.02 1.53
N ALA A 6 -7.49 -3.20 2.55
CA ALA A 6 -6.57 -3.47 3.66
C ALA A 6 -6.83 -4.85 4.31
N LEU A 7 -8.10 -5.28 4.40
CA LEU A 7 -8.46 -6.60 4.92
C LEU A 7 -7.89 -7.77 4.11
N LEU A 8 -7.59 -7.58 2.82
CA LEU A 8 -7.03 -8.63 1.97
C LEU A 8 -5.57 -8.96 2.30
N TYR A 9 -4.88 -8.05 2.99
CA TYR A 9 -3.50 -8.24 3.42
C TYR A 9 -3.39 -8.88 4.80
N GLU A 10 -4.52 -9.00 5.52
CA GLU A 10 -4.57 -9.67 6.80
C GLU A 10 -4.54 -11.20 6.63
N ALA A 11 -3.70 -11.87 7.41
CA ALA A 11 -3.56 -13.33 7.40
C ALA A 11 -4.67 -14.06 8.19
N SER A 12 -5.88 -13.52 8.17
CA SER A 12 -7.01 -14.03 8.95
C SER A 12 -8.14 -14.47 8.04
N GLU A 13 -8.81 -15.55 8.40
CA GLU A 13 -10.10 -15.87 7.79
C GLU A 13 -11.17 -14.96 8.34
N PHE A 14 -11.99 -14.40 7.46
CA PHE A 14 -13.08 -13.51 7.86
C PHE A 14 -14.30 -13.65 6.95
N ILE A 15 -15.45 -13.28 7.48
CA ILE A 15 -16.70 -13.05 6.71
C ILE A 15 -17.03 -11.58 6.80
N GLU A 16 -17.08 -10.93 5.66
CA GLU A 16 -17.54 -9.55 5.53
C GLU A 16 -18.98 -9.53 5.01
N THR A 17 -19.84 -8.82 5.72
CA THR A 17 -21.21 -8.64 5.31
C THR A 17 -21.58 -7.18 5.29
N GLN A 18 -22.09 -6.73 4.16
CA GLN A 18 -22.60 -5.39 3.96
C GLN A 18 -24.05 -5.46 3.52
N SER A 19 -24.87 -4.64 4.13
CA SER A 19 -26.29 -4.52 3.73
C SER A 19 -26.65 -3.05 3.57
N PHE A 20 -27.42 -2.75 2.52
CA PHE A 20 -27.87 -1.41 2.21
C PHE A 20 -29.34 -1.46 1.80
N SER A 21 -30.20 -0.80 2.58
CA SER A 21 -31.64 -0.72 2.32
C SER A 21 -31.97 0.68 1.87
N ILE A 22 -32.47 0.83 0.65
CA ILE A 22 -32.79 2.15 0.07
C ILE A 22 -33.95 2.79 0.84
N LEU A 23 -33.71 4.03 1.29
CA LEU A 23 -34.74 4.85 1.93
C LEU A 23 -35.67 5.50 0.90
N PRO A 24 -36.96 5.64 1.22
CA PRO A 24 -37.83 6.50 0.45
C PRO A 24 -37.28 7.91 0.35
N ARG A 25 -37.40 8.53 -0.82
CA ARG A 25 -36.80 9.86 -1.10
C ARG A 25 -37.16 10.92 -0.07
N ARG A 26 -38.44 10.91 0.41
CA ARG A 26 -38.91 11.88 1.44
C ARG A 26 -38.18 11.70 2.77
N GLU A 27 -37.89 10.47 3.16
CA GLU A 27 -37.14 10.16 4.39
C GLU A 27 -35.68 10.52 4.25
N ALA A 28 -35.11 10.23 3.08
CA ALA A 28 -33.73 10.60 2.74
C ALA A 28 -33.52 12.12 2.78
N MET A 29 -34.44 12.90 2.17
CA MET A 29 -34.40 14.37 2.21
C MET A 29 -34.45 14.89 3.64
N ARG A 30 -35.42 14.42 4.44
CA ARG A 30 -35.54 14.82 5.85
C ARG A 30 -34.28 14.49 6.67
N ALA A 31 -33.65 13.35 6.40
CA ALA A 31 -32.46 12.96 7.11
C ALA A 31 -31.29 13.92 6.82
N LEU A 32 -31.09 14.32 5.57
CA LEU A 32 -30.07 15.29 5.19
C LEU A 32 -30.37 16.70 5.68
N GLU A 33 -31.63 17.13 5.60
CA GLU A 33 -32.08 18.42 6.15
C GLU A 33 -31.78 18.51 7.65
N LEU A 34 -32.14 17.46 8.40
CA LEU A 34 -31.88 17.40 9.84
C LEU A 34 -30.40 17.48 10.15
N GLN A 35 -29.57 16.76 9.38
CA GLN A 35 -28.11 16.78 9.55
C GLN A 35 -27.53 18.17 9.22
N ARG A 36 -27.99 18.82 8.16
CA ARG A 36 -27.61 20.19 7.83
C ARG A 36 -27.97 21.16 8.95
N ASP A 37 -29.19 21.07 9.45
CA ASP A 37 -29.68 21.96 10.52
C ASP A 37 -28.91 21.76 11.83
N GLN A 38 -28.52 20.53 12.14
CA GLN A 38 -27.62 20.19 13.25
C GLN A 38 -26.21 20.78 13.07
N LEU A 39 -25.66 20.73 11.86
CA LEU A 39 -24.38 21.37 11.53
C LEU A 39 -24.46 22.90 11.73
N ILE A 40 -25.53 23.53 11.25
CA ILE A 40 -25.73 24.99 11.40
C ILE A 40 -25.88 25.37 12.88
N ALA A 41 -26.51 24.51 13.70
CA ALA A 41 -26.71 24.75 15.13
C ALA A 41 -25.48 24.44 16.00
N SER A 42 -24.45 23.79 15.45
CA SER A 42 -23.22 23.51 16.18
C SER A 42 -22.29 24.74 16.18
N ASP A 43 -21.60 25.00 17.31
CA ASP A 43 -20.65 26.12 17.44
C ASP A 43 -19.40 25.98 16.52
N ASP A 44 -19.22 24.81 15.91
CA ASP A 44 -18.07 24.47 15.09
C ASP A 44 -18.44 24.37 13.59
N VAL A 45 -19.13 25.38 13.11
CA VAL A 45 -19.64 25.43 11.73
C VAL A 45 -18.52 25.69 10.73
N VAL A 46 -18.17 24.67 9.96
CA VAL A 46 -17.35 24.85 8.76
C VAL A 46 -18.28 25.21 7.59
N ALA A 47 -18.26 26.43 7.13
CA ALA A 47 -19.13 26.93 6.04
C ALA A 47 -19.11 26.06 4.77
N SER A 48 -17.96 25.43 4.47
CA SER A 48 -17.84 24.47 3.36
C SER A 48 -18.71 23.24 3.53
N GLN A 49 -18.87 22.70 4.75
CA GLN A 49 -19.68 21.50 5.01
C GLN A 49 -21.17 21.78 4.81
N VAL A 50 -21.63 22.97 5.20
CA VAL A 50 -23.04 23.36 4.97
C VAL A 50 -23.31 23.50 3.46
N ALA A 51 -22.39 24.13 2.72
CA ALA A 51 -22.51 24.24 1.27
C ALA A 51 -22.49 22.89 0.55
N GLU A 52 -21.67 21.96 1.00
CA GLU A 52 -21.67 20.56 0.50
C GLU A 52 -23.00 19.84 0.76
N MET A 53 -23.61 20.08 1.94
CA MET A 53 -24.91 19.51 2.26
C MET A 53 -26.03 20.07 1.40
N ASP A 54 -26.01 21.39 1.07
CA ASP A 54 -26.97 21.99 0.15
C ASP A 54 -26.84 21.44 -1.27
N VAL A 55 -25.60 21.18 -1.74
CA VAL A 55 -25.35 20.51 -3.01
C VAL A 55 -25.90 19.08 -2.98
N ALA A 56 -25.63 18.33 -1.90
CA ALA A 56 -26.11 16.95 -1.74
C ALA A 56 -27.66 16.88 -1.72
N LEU A 57 -28.34 17.84 -1.08
CA LEU A 57 -29.79 17.93 -1.09
C LEU A 57 -30.34 18.14 -2.51
N ASN A 58 -29.73 19.01 -3.31
CA ASN A 58 -30.11 19.22 -4.70
C ASN A 58 -29.89 17.96 -5.54
N GLU A 59 -28.73 17.33 -5.43
CA GLU A 59 -28.40 16.10 -6.18
C GLU A 59 -29.33 14.93 -5.80
N LEU A 60 -29.67 14.77 -4.51
CA LEU A 60 -30.68 13.79 -4.06
C LEU A 60 -32.06 14.15 -4.62
N GLY A 61 -32.37 15.45 -4.64
CA GLY A 61 -33.58 16.01 -5.26
C GLY A 61 -33.67 15.67 -6.75
N ASP A 62 -32.59 15.69 -7.47
CA ASP A 62 -32.48 15.37 -8.90
C ASP A 62 -32.36 13.86 -9.18
N GLY A 63 -32.24 13.03 -8.13
CA GLY A 63 -32.11 11.59 -8.26
C GLY A 63 -30.72 11.12 -8.73
N GLN A 64 -29.67 11.91 -8.56
CA GLN A 64 -28.31 11.55 -8.93
C GLN A 64 -27.71 10.50 -8.00
N PHE A 65 -28.23 10.34 -6.80
CA PHE A 65 -27.93 9.25 -5.87
C PHE A 65 -29.16 8.96 -4.98
N CYS A 66 -29.11 7.88 -4.22
CA CYS A 66 -30.09 7.58 -3.18
C CYS A 66 -29.40 7.45 -1.82
N MET A 67 -30.19 7.62 -0.75
CA MET A 67 -29.77 7.33 0.62
C MET A 67 -30.30 5.96 1.04
N GLY A 68 -29.60 5.31 1.94
CA GLY A 68 -30.01 4.04 2.50
C GLY A 68 -29.52 3.83 3.92
N GLU A 69 -30.17 2.91 4.61
CA GLU A 69 -29.71 2.35 5.87
C GLU A 69 -28.62 1.30 5.58
N TYR A 70 -27.46 1.55 6.12
CA TYR A 70 -26.27 0.73 5.93
C TYR A 70 -25.89 0.02 7.23
N HIS A 71 -25.54 -1.22 7.12
CA HIS A 71 -24.94 -2.00 8.19
C HIS A 71 -23.74 -2.78 7.67
N TYR A 72 -22.69 -2.76 8.46
CA TYR A 72 -21.46 -3.48 8.21
C TYR A 72 -21.15 -4.43 9.37
N SER A 73 -20.83 -5.65 9.08
CA SER A 73 -20.30 -6.59 10.06
C SER A 73 -19.13 -7.38 9.50
N LEU A 74 -18.12 -7.57 10.34
CA LEU A 74 -16.94 -8.37 10.06
C LEU A 74 -16.82 -9.45 11.13
N VAL A 75 -16.87 -10.71 10.72
CA VAL A 75 -16.59 -11.86 11.58
C VAL A 75 -15.19 -12.34 11.29
N VAL A 76 -14.35 -12.38 12.29
CA VAL A 76 -12.96 -12.85 12.19
C VAL A 76 -12.80 -14.16 12.95
N PHE A 77 -12.17 -15.15 12.33
CA PHE A 77 -11.96 -16.46 12.91
C PHE A 77 -10.56 -16.57 13.56
N GLY A 78 -10.53 -17.14 14.77
CA GLY A 78 -9.29 -17.57 15.38
C GLY A 78 -8.83 -18.94 14.84
N GLN A 79 -7.56 -19.27 15.04
CA GLN A 79 -7.08 -20.61 14.74
C GLN A 79 -7.61 -21.61 15.76
N GLU A 80 -7.82 -22.86 15.32
CA GLU A 80 -8.22 -23.94 16.21
C GLU A 80 -7.15 -24.18 17.29
N GLY A 81 -7.57 -24.32 18.54
CA GLY A 81 -6.70 -24.55 19.67
C GLY A 81 -7.25 -24.03 21.00
N GLU A 82 -6.51 -24.26 22.09
CA GLU A 82 -6.92 -23.84 23.44
C GLU A 82 -7.04 -22.31 23.58
N ASP A 83 -6.28 -21.55 22.78
CA ASP A 83 -6.27 -20.08 22.78
C ASP A 83 -7.10 -19.46 21.65
N SER A 84 -8.01 -20.19 21.03
CA SER A 84 -8.75 -19.74 19.82
C SER A 84 -9.51 -18.44 20.03
N VAL A 85 -10.10 -18.21 21.20
CA VAL A 85 -10.83 -16.98 21.53
C VAL A 85 -9.89 -15.77 21.64
N ALA A 86 -8.75 -15.94 22.32
CA ALA A 86 -7.75 -14.90 22.45
C ALA A 86 -7.11 -14.57 21.08
N ASP A 87 -6.90 -15.57 20.24
CA ASP A 87 -6.41 -15.39 18.88
C ASP A 87 -7.41 -14.64 18.00
N ALA A 88 -8.67 -14.99 18.04
CA ALA A 88 -9.74 -14.28 17.35
C ALA A 88 -9.81 -12.79 17.79
N GLY A 89 -9.66 -12.52 19.09
CA GLY A 89 -9.60 -11.16 19.62
C GLY A 89 -8.41 -10.35 19.10
N ARG A 90 -7.22 -10.94 19.02
CA ARG A 90 -6.03 -10.29 18.43
C ARG A 90 -6.22 -9.96 16.96
N ARG A 91 -6.72 -10.92 16.19
CA ARG A 91 -6.99 -10.76 14.76
C ARG A 91 -8.07 -9.73 14.48
N ALA A 92 -9.12 -9.71 15.29
CA ALA A 92 -10.16 -8.68 15.21
C ALA A 92 -9.59 -7.28 15.47
N ALA A 93 -8.72 -7.12 16.48
CA ALA A 93 -8.05 -5.85 16.75
C ALA A 93 -7.14 -5.40 15.60
N GLN A 94 -6.42 -6.32 14.97
CA GLN A 94 -5.61 -6.05 13.77
C GLN A 94 -6.49 -5.60 12.60
N ALA A 95 -7.59 -6.31 12.31
CA ALA A 95 -8.52 -5.95 11.26
C ALA A 95 -9.17 -4.57 11.48
N ILE A 96 -9.55 -4.25 12.74
CA ILE A 96 -10.06 -2.93 13.13
C ILE A 96 -9.01 -1.85 12.84
N GLY A 97 -7.75 -2.08 13.22
CA GLY A 97 -6.63 -1.18 12.94
C GLY A 97 -6.43 -0.95 11.46
N ALA A 98 -6.35 -2.02 10.68
CA ALA A 98 -6.14 -1.97 9.23
C ALA A 98 -7.27 -1.20 8.50
N VAL A 99 -8.52 -1.41 8.88
CA VAL A 99 -9.65 -0.66 8.32
C VAL A 99 -9.64 0.79 8.76
N GLY A 100 -9.34 1.07 10.04
CA GLY A 100 -9.26 2.42 10.58
C GLY A 100 -8.15 3.26 9.93
N GLU A 101 -7.00 2.68 9.67
CA GLU A 101 -5.88 3.34 8.97
C GLU A 101 -6.18 3.60 7.49
N ALA A 102 -6.88 2.68 6.83
CA ALA A 102 -7.21 2.78 5.41
C ALA A 102 -8.44 3.65 5.13
N SER A 103 -9.28 3.88 6.14
CA SER A 103 -10.57 4.58 6.00
C SER A 103 -10.88 5.40 7.25
N SER A 104 -11.86 6.29 7.16
CA SER A 104 -12.40 7.01 8.32
C SER A 104 -13.46 6.20 9.09
N LEU A 105 -13.56 4.90 8.83
CA LEU A 105 -14.55 4.03 9.49
C LEU A 105 -14.06 3.66 10.90
N GLN A 106 -14.92 3.91 11.89
CA GLN A 106 -14.72 3.43 13.25
C GLN A 106 -15.46 2.10 13.43
N MET A 107 -14.70 1.03 13.52
CA MET A 107 -15.22 -0.28 13.87
C MET A 107 -15.12 -0.51 15.36
N SER A 108 -16.13 -1.16 15.94
CA SER A 108 -16.10 -1.56 17.34
C SER A 108 -16.51 -3.02 17.50
N PRO A 109 -15.93 -3.76 18.45
CA PRO A 109 -16.36 -5.11 18.76
C PRO A 109 -17.85 -5.14 19.13
N VAL A 110 -18.51 -6.23 18.76
CA VAL A 110 -19.91 -6.50 19.10
C VAL A 110 -19.92 -7.68 20.06
N ASP A 111 -20.28 -7.41 21.30
CA ASP A 111 -20.38 -8.40 22.38
C ASP A 111 -21.83 -8.66 22.83
N LEU A 112 -22.52 -7.60 23.26
CA LEU A 112 -23.85 -7.71 23.85
C LEU A 112 -24.97 -8.11 22.87
N VAL A 113 -24.79 -7.82 21.57
CA VAL A 113 -25.76 -8.09 20.50
C VAL A 113 -25.15 -8.98 19.40
N ALA A 114 -24.22 -9.84 19.76
CA ALA A 114 -23.51 -10.70 18.82
C ALA A 114 -24.48 -11.60 18.02
N ASP A 115 -25.50 -12.14 18.67
CA ASP A 115 -26.52 -12.95 18.01
C ASP A 115 -27.30 -12.17 16.94
N ALA A 116 -27.67 -10.91 17.24
CA ALA A 116 -28.36 -10.06 16.28
C ALA A 116 -27.45 -9.75 15.08
N ALA A 117 -26.19 -9.41 15.33
CA ALA A 117 -25.20 -9.17 14.28
C ALA A 117 -24.97 -10.41 13.41
N TRP A 118 -24.95 -11.60 14.01
CA TRP A 118 -24.83 -12.86 13.29
C TRP A 118 -26.03 -13.10 12.38
N PHE A 119 -27.25 -12.98 12.89
CA PHE A 119 -28.45 -13.18 12.09
C PHE A 119 -28.67 -12.10 11.04
N ALA A 120 -28.16 -10.88 11.26
CA ALA A 120 -28.22 -9.80 10.28
C ALA A 120 -27.43 -10.08 9.00
N GLN A 121 -26.47 -11.01 9.04
CA GLN A 121 -25.71 -11.42 7.86
C GLN A 121 -26.56 -12.22 6.85
N MET A 122 -27.66 -12.79 7.30
CA MET A 122 -28.53 -13.58 6.42
C MET A 122 -29.39 -12.64 5.54
N PRO A 123 -29.46 -12.89 4.22
CA PRO A 123 -30.27 -12.09 3.33
C PRO A 123 -31.72 -11.97 3.81
N GLY A 124 -32.25 -10.75 3.83
CA GLY A 124 -33.63 -10.48 4.27
C GLY A 124 -33.81 -10.25 5.77
N ASN A 125 -32.81 -10.47 6.60
CA ASN A 125 -32.88 -10.29 8.05
C ASN A 125 -32.54 -8.86 8.51
N TRP A 126 -32.99 -7.86 7.81
CA TRP A 126 -32.64 -6.45 8.04
C TRP A 126 -33.01 -5.95 9.44
N ARG A 127 -34.07 -6.42 10.04
CA ARG A 127 -34.52 -6.04 11.39
C ARG A 127 -33.53 -6.38 12.51
N TRP A 128 -32.54 -7.24 12.23
CA TRP A 128 -31.54 -7.67 13.20
C TRP A 128 -30.26 -6.86 13.14
N ARG A 129 -30.16 -5.90 12.19
CA ARG A 129 -28.96 -5.07 12.03
C ARG A 129 -28.77 -4.16 13.26
N PRO A 130 -27.70 -4.34 14.04
CA PRO A 130 -27.35 -3.40 15.08
C PRO A 130 -26.63 -2.19 14.48
N ARG A 131 -26.83 -1.01 15.04
CA ARG A 131 -26.09 0.22 14.70
C ARG A 131 -26.13 0.57 13.20
N GLU A 132 -27.32 0.71 12.64
CA GLU A 132 -27.48 1.17 11.27
C GLU A 132 -26.97 2.60 11.10
N ALA A 133 -26.28 2.84 9.98
CA ALA A 133 -25.86 4.18 9.57
C ALA A 133 -26.60 4.61 8.30
N LYS A 134 -26.87 5.90 8.15
CA LYS A 134 -27.45 6.43 6.92
C LYS A 134 -26.33 6.86 5.99
N LEU A 135 -26.21 6.21 4.84
CA LEU A 135 -25.21 6.52 3.83
C LEU A 135 -25.85 6.84 2.47
N SER A 136 -25.11 7.60 1.66
CA SER A 136 -25.44 7.71 0.25
C SER A 136 -25.02 6.46 -0.52
N SER A 137 -25.71 6.17 -1.62
CA SER A 137 -25.32 5.08 -2.52
C SER A 137 -23.89 5.23 -3.08
N ARG A 138 -23.40 6.46 -3.20
CA ARG A 138 -22.00 6.75 -3.59
C ARG A 138 -21.01 6.30 -2.51
N ALA A 139 -21.29 6.62 -1.25
CA ALA A 139 -20.47 6.18 -0.12
C ALA A 139 -20.53 4.65 0.03
N PHE A 140 -21.70 4.06 -0.10
CA PHE A 140 -21.84 2.60 -0.12
C PHE A 140 -21.04 1.95 -1.25
N ALA A 141 -21.08 2.50 -2.47
CA ALA A 141 -20.30 1.99 -3.60
C ALA A 141 -18.77 2.12 -3.36
N ALA A 142 -18.33 3.15 -2.61
CA ALA A 142 -16.93 3.29 -2.22
C ALA A 142 -16.50 2.24 -1.18
N LEU A 143 -17.43 1.84 -0.29
CA LEU A 143 -17.23 0.81 0.73
C LEU A 143 -17.51 -0.61 0.20
N ALA A 144 -18.23 -0.73 -0.92
CA ALA A 144 -18.55 -2.03 -1.47
C ALA A 144 -17.25 -2.80 -1.76
N SER A 145 -17.15 -3.96 -1.15
CA SER A 145 -16.02 -4.89 -1.27
C SER A 145 -16.08 -5.64 -2.60
N GLY A 146 -15.89 -4.93 -3.69
CA GLY A 146 -15.55 -5.58 -4.95
C GLY A 146 -14.07 -5.95 -4.94
N HIS A 147 -13.62 -6.66 -3.92
CA HIS A 147 -12.21 -6.94 -3.66
C HIS A 147 -11.51 -7.47 -4.90
N ASN A 148 -10.78 -6.62 -5.55
CA ASN A 148 -9.73 -7.04 -6.45
C ASN A 148 -8.47 -7.20 -5.62
N PHE A 149 -8.03 -8.43 -5.46
CA PHE A 149 -6.68 -8.70 -4.98
C PHE A 149 -5.70 -7.96 -5.87
N ALA A 150 -4.75 -7.25 -5.27
CA ALA A 150 -3.64 -6.68 -6.02
C ALA A 150 -2.94 -7.84 -6.74
N ARG A 151 -3.06 -7.88 -8.06
CA ARG A 151 -2.46 -8.95 -8.88
C ARG A 151 -1.09 -8.57 -9.40
N GLY A 152 -0.74 -7.29 -9.32
CA GLY A 152 0.36 -6.74 -10.10
C GLY A 152 0.06 -6.78 -11.60
N LYS A 153 1.01 -6.39 -12.42
CA LYS A 153 0.86 -6.34 -13.88
C LYS A 153 1.77 -7.38 -14.54
N ARG A 154 1.17 -8.30 -15.30
CA ARG A 154 1.91 -9.38 -15.95
C ARG A 154 2.76 -8.88 -17.11
N ASP A 155 2.18 -8.10 -17.99
CA ASP A 155 2.78 -7.65 -19.26
C ASP A 155 2.68 -6.13 -19.40
N GLY A 156 3.39 -5.53 -20.35
CA GLY A 156 3.39 -4.08 -20.59
C GLY A 156 4.12 -3.29 -19.49
N ASN A 157 5.11 -3.88 -18.83
CA ASN A 157 5.97 -3.21 -17.86
C ASN A 157 7.19 -2.61 -18.57
N PRO A 158 7.92 -1.66 -17.96
CA PRO A 158 9.10 -1.03 -18.59
C PRO A 158 10.18 -2.01 -19.07
N TRP A 159 10.23 -3.21 -18.52
CA TRP A 159 11.14 -4.29 -18.91
C TRP A 159 10.43 -5.47 -19.61
N GLY A 160 9.15 -5.31 -20.00
CA GLY A 160 8.35 -6.36 -20.59
C GLY A 160 7.51 -7.13 -19.60
N GLU A 161 7.69 -8.45 -19.52
CA GLU A 161 6.95 -9.27 -18.56
C GLU A 161 7.35 -9.00 -17.10
N ALA A 162 6.43 -9.29 -16.17
CA ALA A 162 6.70 -9.24 -14.74
C ALA A 162 7.96 -10.02 -14.37
N LEU A 163 8.70 -9.52 -13.37
CA LEU A 163 9.95 -10.15 -12.93
C LEU A 163 9.70 -11.57 -12.43
N THR A 164 8.69 -11.74 -11.59
CA THR A 164 8.30 -13.02 -11.01
C THR A 164 6.86 -13.01 -10.51
N LEU A 165 6.41 -14.18 -10.09
CA LEU A 165 5.14 -14.38 -9.42
C LEU A 165 5.43 -14.71 -7.97
N LEU A 166 4.97 -13.86 -7.07
CA LEU A 166 5.05 -14.07 -5.62
C LEU A 166 3.67 -14.38 -5.05
N ARG A 167 3.63 -14.75 -3.80
CA ARG A 167 2.40 -15.04 -3.06
C ARG A 167 2.13 -13.91 -2.08
N THR A 168 0.91 -13.38 -2.08
CA THR A 168 0.45 -12.41 -1.07
C THR A 168 0.23 -13.12 0.27
N PRO A 169 0.11 -12.37 1.38
CA PRO A 169 -0.27 -12.94 2.68
C PRO A 169 -1.59 -13.72 2.63
N SER A 170 -2.55 -13.28 1.80
CA SER A 170 -3.83 -13.97 1.56
C SER A 170 -3.72 -15.20 0.65
N GLY A 171 -2.51 -15.55 0.19
CA GLY A 171 -2.26 -16.73 -0.63
C GLY A 171 -2.46 -16.54 -2.14
N GLN A 172 -2.83 -15.35 -2.60
CA GLN A 172 -3.06 -15.05 -4.01
C GLN A 172 -1.76 -14.80 -4.77
N PRO A 173 -1.71 -15.10 -6.08
CA PRO A 173 -0.55 -14.79 -6.92
C PRO A 173 -0.44 -13.28 -7.17
N PHE A 174 0.78 -12.75 -7.11
CA PHE A 174 1.10 -11.36 -7.39
C PHE A 174 2.25 -11.25 -8.39
N TYR A 175 2.03 -10.58 -9.51
CA TYR A 175 3.05 -10.29 -10.52
C TYR A 175 3.92 -9.13 -10.06
N LEU A 176 5.13 -9.45 -9.59
CA LEU A 176 6.08 -8.47 -9.08
C LEU A 176 6.81 -7.77 -10.21
N ASN A 177 6.89 -6.44 -10.13
CA ASN A 177 7.70 -5.58 -10.97
C ASN A 177 8.57 -4.67 -10.11
N LEU A 178 9.76 -4.31 -10.60
CA LEU A 178 10.67 -3.38 -9.90
C LEU A 178 10.38 -1.90 -10.23
N HIS A 179 9.45 -1.64 -11.15
CA HIS A 179 9.02 -0.30 -11.54
C HIS A 179 7.52 -0.18 -11.36
N SER A 180 7.06 1.04 -11.05
CA SER A 180 5.63 1.33 -11.02
C SER A 180 5.03 1.08 -12.40
N SER A 181 3.97 0.30 -12.44
CA SER A 181 3.31 -0.14 -13.66
C SER A 181 1.82 -0.20 -13.40
N PRO A 182 1.10 0.92 -13.54
CA PRO A 182 -0.34 0.96 -13.31
C PRO A 182 -1.08 -0.09 -14.14
N GLU A 183 -2.10 -0.68 -13.55
CA GLU A 183 -2.95 -1.66 -14.24
C GLU A 183 -3.71 -0.97 -15.39
N GLY A 184 -3.75 -1.61 -16.53
CA GLY A 184 -4.43 -1.09 -17.73
C GLY A 184 -3.62 -0.12 -18.60
N GLU A 185 -2.43 0.29 -18.17
CA GLU A 185 -1.53 1.14 -18.95
C GLU A 185 -0.31 0.37 -19.44
N ASP A 186 0.04 0.55 -20.72
CA ASP A 186 1.34 0.15 -21.22
C ASP A 186 2.36 1.23 -20.83
N SER A 187 3.26 0.89 -19.94
CA SER A 187 4.29 1.80 -19.42
C SER A 187 5.68 1.55 -20.04
N GLY A 188 5.74 0.78 -21.12
CA GLY A 188 7.00 0.39 -21.78
C GLY A 188 7.89 1.57 -22.17
N ASP A 189 7.32 2.68 -22.57
CA ASP A 189 8.04 3.91 -22.93
C ASP A 189 8.33 4.85 -21.75
N GLN A 190 7.73 4.64 -20.60
CA GLN A 190 7.96 5.46 -19.40
C GLN A 190 9.21 4.98 -18.67
N LYS A 191 10.28 5.78 -18.74
CA LYS A 191 11.56 5.51 -18.05
C LYS A 191 11.57 6.14 -16.65
N LEU A 192 10.58 5.85 -15.83
CA LEU A 192 10.60 6.26 -14.43
C LEU A 192 11.60 5.41 -13.64
N PRO A 193 12.40 6.01 -12.74
CA PRO A 193 13.29 5.25 -11.87
C PRO A 193 12.46 4.30 -10.98
N GLY A 194 12.84 3.02 -10.96
CA GLY A 194 12.26 2.05 -10.04
C GLY A 194 13.10 1.99 -8.77
N ASN A 195 12.50 2.30 -7.63
CA ASN A 195 13.15 2.16 -6.32
C ASN A 195 12.42 1.07 -5.54
N THR A 196 13.18 0.08 -5.04
CA THR A 196 12.65 -1.02 -4.25
C THR A 196 13.33 -1.02 -2.88
N LEU A 197 12.54 -1.03 -1.81
CA LEU A 197 13.03 -1.12 -0.43
C LEU A 197 12.59 -2.46 0.17
N ILE A 198 13.57 -3.25 0.67
CA ILE A 198 13.33 -4.54 1.33
C ILE A 198 13.61 -4.37 2.84
N ILE A 199 12.57 -4.46 3.65
CA ILE A 199 12.66 -4.29 5.10
C ILE A 199 12.32 -5.60 5.79
N GLY A 200 13.03 -5.90 6.86
CA GLY A 200 12.75 -7.08 7.70
C GLY A 200 13.80 -7.21 8.81
N SER A 201 13.52 -7.99 9.83
CA SER A 201 14.46 -8.31 10.91
C SER A 201 15.64 -9.13 10.39
N THR A 202 16.69 -9.26 11.20
CA THR A 202 17.84 -10.10 10.85
C THR A 202 17.42 -11.57 10.78
N GLY A 203 17.89 -12.28 9.76
CA GLY A 203 17.63 -13.72 9.58
C GLY A 203 16.35 -14.08 8.80
N VAL A 204 15.46 -13.13 8.46
CA VAL A 204 14.21 -13.41 7.71
C VAL A 204 14.40 -13.66 6.21
N GLY A 205 15.64 -13.61 5.70
CA GLY A 205 15.93 -13.93 4.30
C GLY A 205 15.96 -12.74 3.34
N LYS A 206 16.15 -11.49 3.81
CA LYS A 206 16.25 -10.29 2.95
C LYS A 206 17.26 -10.46 1.82
N THR A 207 18.51 -10.82 2.16
CA THR A 207 19.59 -11.03 1.19
C THR A 207 19.26 -12.15 0.21
N THR A 208 18.63 -13.23 0.68
CA THR A 208 18.18 -14.32 -0.19
C THR A 208 17.13 -13.85 -1.19
N LEU A 209 16.15 -13.06 -0.73
CA LEU A 209 15.14 -12.47 -1.61
C LEU A 209 15.77 -11.50 -2.62
N GLU A 210 16.70 -10.65 -2.17
CA GLU A 210 17.41 -9.72 -3.04
C GLU A 210 18.17 -10.46 -4.14
N MET A 211 18.96 -11.49 -3.79
CA MET A 211 19.70 -12.29 -4.76
C MET A 211 18.78 -13.06 -5.70
N PHE A 212 17.65 -13.57 -5.21
CA PHE A 212 16.64 -14.19 -6.03
C PHE A 212 16.09 -13.21 -7.07
N LEU A 213 15.69 -12.01 -6.66
CA LEU A 213 15.16 -10.99 -7.56
C LEU A 213 16.19 -10.54 -8.58
N LEU A 214 17.44 -10.30 -8.16
CA LEU A 214 18.53 -9.90 -9.06
C LEU A 214 18.86 -11.01 -10.09
N THR A 215 18.81 -12.27 -9.67
CA THR A 215 19.02 -13.40 -10.58
C THR A 215 17.95 -13.43 -11.67
N LEU A 216 16.69 -13.16 -11.31
CA LEU A 216 15.58 -13.15 -12.26
C LEU A 216 15.65 -12.03 -13.29
N THR A 217 16.35 -10.92 -13.00
CA THR A 217 16.55 -9.85 -13.99
C THR A 217 17.35 -10.31 -15.21
N ARG A 218 18.07 -11.44 -15.10
CA ARG A 218 18.85 -12.01 -16.21
C ARG A 218 18.00 -12.58 -17.34
N LYS A 219 16.68 -12.76 -17.12
CA LYS A 219 15.75 -13.19 -18.16
C LYS A 219 15.49 -12.13 -19.24
N TRP A 220 15.71 -10.86 -18.91
CA TRP A 220 15.46 -9.76 -19.84
C TRP A 220 16.57 -9.64 -20.90
N ASP A 221 16.20 -9.25 -22.13
CA ASP A 221 17.13 -9.03 -23.23
C ASP A 221 16.95 -7.60 -23.77
N PRO A 222 17.98 -6.74 -23.74
CA PRO A 222 19.30 -7.00 -23.14
C PRO A 222 19.24 -7.09 -21.60
N ALA A 223 20.04 -7.99 -21.04
CA ALA A 223 20.11 -8.14 -19.60
C ALA A 223 20.67 -6.86 -18.94
N PRO A 224 20.07 -6.35 -17.85
CA PRO A 224 20.55 -5.15 -17.19
C PRO A 224 21.94 -5.34 -16.59
N ARG A 225 22.69 -4.25 -16.51
CA ARG A 225 23.93 -4.22 -15.74
C ARG A 225 23.58 -4.13 -14.26
N LEU A 226 24.17 -5.01 -13.47
CA LEU A 226 23.97 -5.05 -12.03
C LEU A 226 25.25 -4.54 -11.33
N VAL A 227 25.08 -3.62 -10.39
CA VAL A 227 26.10 -3.17 -9.46
C VAL A 227 25.55 -3.35 -8.06
N LEU A 228 26.25 -4.11 -7.23
CA LEU A 228 25.82 -4.42 -5.87
C LEU A 228 26.86 -3.91 -4.88
N PHE A 229 26.41 -3.23 -3.83
CA PHE A 229 27.21 -2.86 -2.68
C PHE A 229 26.83 -3.77 -1.53
N ASP A 230 27.74 -4.63 -1.12
CA ASP A 230 27.53 -5.67 -0.12
C ASP A 230 28.42 -5.40 1.10
N LEU A 231 27.79 -5.16 2.25
CA LEU A 231 28.51 -4.83 3.47
C LEU A 231 29.11 -6.09 4.16
N ASP A 232 28.34 -7.18 4.18
CA ASP A 232 28.61 -8.36 4.99
C ASP A 232 29.06 -9.59 4.19
N ARG A 233 29.41 -9.42 2.93
CA ARG A 233 29.80 -10.49 1.98
C ARG A 233 28.72 -11.57 1.79
N GLY A 234 27.48 -11.29 2.13
CA GLY A 234 26.38 -12.25 1.99
C GLY A 234 26.04 -12.61 0.55
N CYS A 235 26.42 -11.75 -0.40
CA CYS A 235 26.09 -11.89 -1.82
C CYS A 235 27.21 -12.46 -2.68
N GLU A 236 28.41 -12.70 -2.14
CA GLU A 236 29.60 -13.08 -2.91
C GLU A 236 29.35 -14.35 -3.74
N ILE A 237 28.79 -15.40 -3.13
CA ILE A 237 28.54 -16.68 -3.79
C ILE A 237 27.58 -16.50 -4.98
N ALA A 238 26.49 -15.76 -4.78
CA ALA A 238 25.49 -15.53 -5.81
C ALA A 238 26.06 -14.71 -6.98
N ILE A 239 26.84 -13.66 -6.70
CA ILE A 239 27.47 -12.83 -7.73
C ILE A 239 28.46 -13.64 -8.58
N ARG A 240 29.27 -14.49 -7.94
CA ARG A 240 30.21 -15.37 -8.66
C ARG A 240 29.48 -16.43 -9.48
N ALA A 241 28.39 -16.98 -8.95
CA ALA A 241 27.57 -17.95 -9.68
C ALA A 241 26.90 -17.35 -10.93
N LEU A 242 26.56 -16.06 -10.88
CA LEU A 242 26.04 -15.31 -12.02
C LEU A 242 27.11 -14.88 -13.04
N GLY A 243 28.39 -15.25 -12.83
CA GLY A 243 29.49 -14.84 -13.66
C GLY A 243 29.98 -13.41 -13.41
N GLY A 244 29.54 -12.81 -12.32
CA GLY A 244 29.95 -11.47 -11.91
C GLY A 244 31.33 -11.41 -11.28
N ARG A 245 31.86 -10.19 -11.15
CA ARG A 245 33.10 -9.92 -10.45
C ARG A 245 32.81 -9.39 -9.06
N TYR A 246 33.45 -9.96 -8.06
CA TYR A 246 33.30 -9.53 -6.66
C TYR A 246 34.66 -8.93 -6.20
N PHE A 247 34.61 -7.72 -5.66
CA PHE A 247 35.77 -6.99 -5.16
C PHE A 247 35.56 -6.68 -3.68
N THR A 248 36.59 -6.90 -2.90
CA THR A 248 36.58 -6.52 -1.49
C THR A 248 37.26 -5.17 -1.32
N LEU A 249 36.58 -4.22 -0.67
CA LEU A 249 37.16 -2.94 -0.31
C LEU A 249 37.62 -3.00 1.15
N GLU A 250 38.91 -2.91 1.39
CA GLU A 250 39.48 -2.90 2.73
C GLU A 250 40.24 -1.59 2.96
N ALA A 251 40.05 -0.99 4.12
CA ALA A 251 40.77 0.24 4.46
C ALA A 251 42.30 0.05 4.36
N GLY A 252 42.98 0.98 3.71
CA GLY A 252 44.43 0.94 3.55
C GLY A 252 44.96 -0.03 2.48
N LYS A 253 44.09 -0.79 1.82
CA LYS A 253 44.51 -1.66 0.70
C LYS A 253 44.16 -1.05 -0.66
N PRO A 254 45.03 -1.21 -1.68
CA PRO A 254 44.73 -0.75 -3.04
C PRO A 254 43.51 -1.46 -3.59
N THR A 255 42.52 -0.70 -4.03
CA THR A 255 41.28 -1.25 -4.63
C THR A 255 41.43 -1.58 -6.11
N GLY A 256 42.46 -1.08 -6.76
CA GLY A 256 42.63 -1.13 -8.22
C GLY A 256 41.65 -0.17 -8.96
N CYS A 257 40.86 0.58 -8.24
CA CYS A 257 39.88 1.50 -8.80
C CYS A 257 40.44 2.93 -8.68
N ASN A 258 41.07 3.45 -9.74
CA ASN A 258 41.50 4.84 -9.78
C ASN A 258 40.76 5.57 -10.92
N PRO A 259 39.73 6.37 -10.59
CA PRO A 259 38.97 7.10 -11.59
C PRO A 259 39.79 8.15 -12.33
N LEU A 260 40.89 8.67 -11.72
CA LEU A 260 41.76 9.69 -12.31
C LEU A 260 42.65 9.17 -13.44
N GLN A 261 42.77 7.85 -13.64
CA GLN A 261 43.52 7.23 -14.75
C GLN A 261 42.75 7.28 -16.10
N ARG A 262 41.55 7.71 -16.13
CA ARG A 262 40.74 7.81 -17.35
C ARG A 262 41.06 9.13 -18.07
N GLU A 263 40.97 9.12 -19.41
CA GLU A 263 41.12 10.33 -20.21
C GLU A 263 40.14 11.44 -19.76
N PRO A 264 40.58 12.67 -19.62
CA PRO A 264 39.75 13.76 -19.20
C PRO A 264 38.67 14.10 -20.26
N THR A 265 37.44 14.00 -19.88
CA THR A 265 36.30 14.56 -20.62
C THR A 265 35.58 15.57 -19.73
N PRO A 266 34.84 16.56 -20.26
CA PRO A 266 34.17 17.56 -19.42
C PRO A 266 33.31 16.94 -18.31
N ALA A 267 32.58 15.88 -18.61
CA ALA A 267 31.75 15.16 -17.62
C ALA A 267 32.59 14.41 -16.57
N ARG A 268 33.78 13.88 -16.95
CA ARG A 268 34.68 13.23 -16.01
C ARG A 268 35.41 14.21 -15.11
N VAL A 269 35.80 15.35 -15.63
CA VAL A 269 36.39 16.41 -14.82
C VAL A 269 35.41 16.87 -13.75
N GLN A 270 34.17 17.15 -14.11
CA GLN A 270 33.11 17.49 -13.15
C GLN A 270 32.89 16.38 -12.10
N PHE A 271 32.92 15.12 -12.52
CA PHE A 271 32.83 13.98 -11.59
C PHE A 271 34.03 13.93 -10.64
N TRP A 272 35.24 14.17 -11.15
CA TRP A 272 36.45 14.15 -10.33
C TRP A 272 36.46 15.30 -9.31
N GLU A 273 36.08 16.49 -9.72
CA GLU A 273 35.93 17.63 -8.82
C GLU A 273 34.95 17.29 -7.68
N GLN A 274 33.80 16.73 -8.00
CA GLN A 274 32.83 16.32 -6.99
C GLN A 274 33.35 15.18 -6.10
N LEU A 275 34.06 14.22 -6.66
CA LEU A 275 34.66 13.12 -5.90
C LEU A 275 35.72 13.66 -4.91
N ILE A 276 36.62 14.53 -5.37
CA ILE A 276 37.66 15.14 -4.52
C ILE A 276 36.98 15.98 -3.43
N ARG A 277 36.02 16.80 -3.79
CA ARG A 277 35.21 17.60 -2.83
C ARG A 277 34.61 16.70 -1.76
N THR A 278 33.93 15.61 -2.13
CA THR A 278 33.33 14.66 -1.20
C THR A 278 34.35 13.99 -0.29
N CYS A 279 35.58 13.75 -0.77
CA CYS A 279 36.66 13.16 0.04
C CYS A 279 37.28 14.16 1.05
N ILE A 280 37.22 15.46 0.77
CA ILE A 280 37.85 16.51 1.60
C ILE A 280 36.78 17.11 2.56
N GLU A 281 35.57 17.26 2.09
CA GLU A 281 34.47 17.84 2.88
C GLU A 281 34.03 16.87 3.98
N THR A 282 34.05 17.33 5.22
CA THR A 282 33.42 16.66 6.34
C THR A 282 32.37 17.60 6.97
N PRO A 283 31.35 17.07 7.68
CA PRO A 283 30.35 17.91 8.35
C PRO A 283 30.95 18.94 9.31
N SER A 284 32.17 18.65 9.84
CA SER A 284 32.92 19.53 10.75
C SER A 284 33.90 20.48 10.04
N LEU A 285 34.16 20.28 8.75
CA LEU A 285 35.13 21.08 7.98
C LEU A 285 34.59 21.28 6.54
N PRO A 286 33.64 22.21 6.33
CA PRO A 286 33.19 22.54 4.99
C PRO A 286 34.30 23.23 4.20
N LEU A 287 34.37 22.98 2.90
CA LEU A 287 35.30 23.67 2.01
C LEU A 287 34.98 25.19 1.99
N LEU A 288 36.02 25.98 2.17
CA LEU A 288 35.91 27.44 2.03
C LEU A 288 36.05 27.82 0.54
N PRO A 289 35.48 28.98 0.10
CA PRO A 289 35.61 29.42 -1.28
C PRO A 289 37.06 29.60 -1.79
N ALA A 290 38.02 29.68 -0.87
CA ALA A 290 39.46 29.72 -1.18
C ALA A 290 40.02 28.33 -1.55
N ASP A 291 39.40 27.26 -1.09
CA ASP A 291 39.83 25.87 -1.32
C ASP A 291 39.23 25.32 -2.63
N GLU A 292 38.37 26.06 -3.27
CA GLU A 292 37.74 25.71 -4.55
C GLU A 292 38.58 26.11 -5.79
N ARG A 293 39.73 26.75 -5.59
CA ARG A 293 40.66 27.16 -6.63
C ARG A 293 41.83 26.19 -6.72
#